data_1477536e3d36d9d60beecbc5cbb41d00
#
_entry.id   1477536e3d36d9d60beecbc5cbb41d00
#
_cell.length_a   1.000
_cell.length_b   1.000
_cell.length_c   1.000
_cell.angle_alpha   90.00
_cell.angle_beta   90.00
_cell.angle_gamma   90.00
#
_symmetry.space_group_name_H-M   'P 1'
#
loop_
_entity.id
_entity.type
_entity.pdbx_description
1 polymer ?
#
loop_
_entity_poly.entity_id
_entity_poly.type
_entity_poly.pdbx_seq_one_letter_code
_entity_poly.pdbx_strand_id
1 'polypeptide(L)'
;MTQTALSINLNKIALIRNSRDTEYPSVTHHAKVCIDSGADGITVHPRPDQRHIRVSDCFDLAAMLDVEFNMEGNPFAAPMKSDRPGVTDYPGFIELVKEIKPAQCTLVPDNNSQLTSDHGFDLTVDGDRLKPIIEALQGIGTRVSLFMDPDLVQIELAKQMGTDRIELYTGPYAKAYDLNDNVDAVFEQFYRAAEKAFDLNIGLNAGHDLNLNNLTHFATLPQLLEVSI
;
A
#
# COMPACT_ATOMS: atom_id res chain seq x y z
N MET A 1 -10.79 -21.73 4.59
CA MET A 1 -10.60 -20.27 4.58
C MET A 1 -9.11 -20.05 4.46
N THR A 2 -8.66 -19.29 3.49
CA THR A 2 -7.26 -18.83 3.42
C THR A 2 -7.03 -17.88 4.60
N GLN A 3 -5.91 -18.02 5.30
CA GLN A 3 -5.52 -17.10 6.36
C GLN A 3 -5.20 -15.74 5.72
N THR A 4 -5.73 -14.65 6.28
CA THR A 4 -5.39 -13.29 5.87
C THR A 4 -3.95 -12.99 6.29
N ALA A 5 -3.10 -12.56 5.34
CA ALA A 5 -1.73 -12.18 5.62
C ALA A 5 -1.66 -10.81 6.32
N LEU A 6 -0.69 -10.65 7.21
CA LEU A 6 -0.40 -9.40 7.91
C LEU A 6 0.88 -8.78 7.34
N SER A 7 0.75 -7.67 6.62
CA SER A 7 1.88 -6.84 6.18
C SER A 7 2.02 -5.61 7.07
N ILE A 8 3.24 -5.36 7.58
CA ILE A 8 3.48 -4.23 8.48
C ILE A 8 4.11 -3.06 7.72
N ASN A 9 3.43 -1.91 7.80
CA ASN A 9 3.89 -0.67 7.18
C ASN A 9 4.91 0.05 8.08
N LEU A 10 6.12 0.30 7.55
CA LEU A 10 7.23 0.89 8.31
C LEU A 10 7.36 2.42 8.13
N ASN A 11 6.43 3.09 7.46
CA ASN A 11 6.51 4.53 7.21
C ASN A 11 6.66 5.35 8.50
N LYS A 12 5.93 5.00 9.57
CA LYS A 12 5.99 5.71 10.85
C LYS A 12 7.35 5.55 11.54
N ILE A 13 7.99 4.39 11.43
CA ILE A 13 9.35 4.17 11.95
C ILE A 13 10.34 5.07 11.22
N ALA A 14 10.27 5.10 9.89
CA ALA A 14 11.14 5.95 9.07
C ALA A 14 10.88 7.45 9.33
N LEU A 15 9.63 7.85 9.55
CA LEU A 15 9.29 9.24 9.91
C LEU A 15 9.93 9.66 11.24
N ILE A 16 9.88 8.80 12.25
CA ILE A 16 10.53 9.05 13.56
C ILE A 16 12.05 9.19 13.38
N ARG A 17 12.70 8.29 12.61
CA ARG A 17 14.13 8.40 12.27
C ARG A 17 14.43 9.77 11.64
N ASN A 18 13.64 10.15 10.63
CA ASN A 18 13.85 11.37 9.88
C ASN A 18 13.57 12.65 10.70
N SER A 19 12.92 12.56 11.86
CA SER A 19 12.65 13.73 12.70
C SER A 19 13.93 14.37 13.27
N ARG A 20 15.07 13.65 13.26
CA ARG A 20 16.37 14.12 13.77
C ARG A 20 17.53 13.84 12.80
N ASP A 21 17.26 13.41 11.58
CA ASP A 21 18.26 13.03 10.56
C ASP A 21 19.35 12.06 11.10
N THR A 22 18.91 11.09 11.91
CA THR A 22 19.75 10.00 12.45
C THR A 22 19.50 8.71 11.70
N GLU A 23 20.28 7.66 12.00
CA GLU A 23 20.03 6.30 11.54
C GLU A 23 19.12 5.49 12.50
N TYR A 24 18.62 6.15 13.56
CA TYR A 24 17.80 5.51 14.59
C TYR A 24 16.45 6.22 14.75
N PRO A 25 15.33 5.46 14.88
CA PRO A 25 15.23 3.99 14.82
C PRO A 25 15.54 3.41 13.45
N SER A 26 16.21 2.25 13.38
CA SER A 26 16.55 1.58 12.13
C SER A 26 15.32 0.92 11.51
N VAL A 27 15.06 1.21 10.23
CA VAL A 27 13.93 0.62 9.47
C VAL A 27 14.11 -0.89 9.31
N THR A 28 15.31 -1.33 8.94
CA THR A 28 15.64 -2.76 8.76
C THR A 28 15.56 -3.53 10.08
N HIS A 29 16.00 -2.95 11.20
CA HIS A 29 15.86 -3.59 12.51
C HIS A 29 14.37 -3.79 12.87
N HIS A 30 13.53 -2.77 12.63
CA HIS A 30 12.10 -2.89 12.92
C HIS A 30 11.37 -3.85 11.97
N ALA A 31 11.79 -3.93 10.70
CA ALA A 31 11.32 -4.98 9.80
C ALA A 31 11.57 -6.37 10.40
N LYS A 32 12.80 -6.62 10.87
CA LYS A 32 13.13 -7.88 11.53
C LYS A 32 12.27 -8.14 12.78
N VAL A 33 12.06 -7.15 13.64
CA VAL A 33 11.20 -7.28 14.82
C VAL A 33 9.78 -7.66 14.43
N CYS A 34 9.22 -7.06 13.39
CA CYS A 34 7.88 -7.39 12.89
C CYS A 34 7.81 -8.83 12.38
N ILE A 35 8.79 -9.26 11.58
CA ILE A 35 8.87 -10.63 11.05
C ILE A 35 9.03 -11.65 12.18
N ASP A 36 9.96 -11.43 13.11
CA ASP A 36 10.18 -12.29 14.28
C ASP A 36 8.92 -12.37 15.16
N SER A 37 8.02 -11.38 15.07
CA SER A 37 6.72 -11.35 15.77
C SER A 37 5.57 -11.96 14.99
N GLY A 38 5.81 -12.44 13.77
CA GLY A 38 4.82 -13.17 12.97
C GLY A 38 4.18 -12.37 11.83
N ALA A 39 4.77 -11.25 11.40
CA ALA A 39 4.33 -10.57 10.18
C ALA A 39 4.64 -11.44 8.94
N ASP A 40 3.67 -11.53 8.02
CA ASP A 40 3.78 -12.26 6.77
C ASP A 40 4.43 -11.42 5.65
N GLY A 41 4.47 -10.09 5.82
CA GLY A 41 5.03 -9.16 4.85
C GLY A 41 5.43 -7.82 5.46
N ILE A 42 6.15 -7.05 4.67
CA ILE A 42 6.56 -5.67 4.98
C ILE A 42 6.08 -4.76 3.86
N THR A 43 5.48 -3.64 4.25
CA THR A 43 5.02 -2.60 3.33
C THR A 43 5.76 -1.28 3.59
N VAL A 44 6.12 -0.58 2.51
CA VAL A 44 6.71 0.76 2.56
C VAL A 44 6.15 1.66 1.47
N HIS A 45 6.05 2.97 1.76
CA HIS A 45 5.61 3.96 0.78
C HIS A 45 6.70 5.03 0.56
N PRO A 46 7.66 4.81 -0.34
CA PRO A 46 8.67 5.82 -0.66
C PRO A 46 8.04 6.99 -1.44
N ARG A 47 7.83 8.11 -0.78
CA ARG A 47 7.34 9.34 -1.42
C ARG A 47 8.47 10.13 -2.07
N PRO A 48 8.21 10.96 -3.11
CA PRO A 48 9.24 11.73 -3.80
C PRO A 48 10.10 12.61 -2.88
N ASP A 49 9.51 13.21 -1.85
CA ASP A 49 10.21 14.05 -0.87
C ASP A 49 10.93 13.26 0.23
N GLN A 50 10.81 11.94 0.21
CA GLN A 50 11.45 11.02 1.18
C GLN A 50 11.23 11.45 2.64
N ARG A 51 10.03 12.00 2.96
CA ARG A 51 9.68 12.45 4.31
C ARG A 51 9.74 11.33 5.36
N HIS A 52 9.59 10.08 4.95
CA HIS A 52 9.71 8.89 5.79
C HIS A 52 10.65 7.86 5.14
N ILE A 53 10.16 6.95 4.29
CA ILE A 53 10.99 5.95 3.62
C ILE A 53 11.91 6.62 2.60
N ARG A 54 13.22 6.34 2.69
CA ARG A 54 14.24 6.78 1.76
C ARG A 54 14.43 5.72 0.66
N VAL A 55 15.00 6.12 -0.46
CA VAL A 55 15.37 5.18 -1.54
C VAL A 55 16.29 4.08 -1.02
N SER A 56 17.29 4.41 -0.18
CA SER A 56 18.18 3.44 0.45
C SER A 56 17.45 2.40 1.30
N ASP A 57 16.41 2.80 2.03
CA ASP A 57 15.62 1.85 2.83
C ASP A 57 14.97 0.77 1.96
N CYS A 58 14.51 1.14 0.76
CA CYS A 58 13.87 0.19 -0.16
C CYS A 58 14.86 -0.88 -0.63
N PHE A 59 16.11 -0.48 -0.95
CA PHE A 59 17.17 -1.42 -1.32
C PHE A 59 17.61 -2.28 -0.14
N ASP A 60 17.80 -1.69 1.04
CA ASP A 60 18.21 -2.41 2.24
C ASP A 60 17.16 -3.45 2.64
N LEU A 61 15.86 -3.10 2.58
CA LEU A 61 14.77 -4.02 2.82
C LEU A 61 14.73 -5.14 1.77
N ALA A 62 14.82 -4.80 0.49
CA ALA A 62 14.82 -5.79 -0.59
C ALA A 62 15.97 -6.81 -0.46
N ALA A 63 17.12 -6.37 0.04
CA ALA A 63 18.29 -7.24 0.23
C ALA A 63 18.17 -8.19 1.44
N MET A 64 17.32 -7.87 2.43
CA MET A 64 17.24 -8.63 3.68
C MET A 64 15.95 -9.44 3.85
N LEU A 65 14.88 -9.07 3.14
CA LEU A 65 13.56 -9.69 3.35
C LEU A 65 13.48 -11.05 2.66
N ASP A 66 13.01 -12.03 3.39
CA ASP A 66 12.60 -13.37 2.93
C ASP A 66 11.08 -13.59 2.99
N VAL A 67 10.34 -12.55 3.41
CA VAL A 67 8.88 -12.46 3.40
C VAL A 67 8.39 -11.55 2.27
N GLU A 68 7.09 -11.46 2.07
CA GLU A 68 6.52 -10.62 1.01
C GLU A 68 6.88 -9.14 1.23
N PHE A 69 7.41 -8.50 0.18
CA PHE A 69 7.72 -7.08 0.16
C PHE A 69 6.74 -6.34 -0.75
N ASN A 70 5.98 -5.40 -0.19
CA ASN A 70 5.06 -4.52 -0.90
C ASN A 70 5.60 -3.09 -0.92
N MET A 71 5.69 -2.49 -2.11
CA MET A 71 6.03 -1.08 -2.28
C MET A 71 4.81 -0.31 -2.76
N GLU A 72 4.43 0.73 -2.02
CA GLU A 72 3.31 1.62 -2.35
C GLU A 72 3.84 2.92 -2.96
N GLY A 73 3.09 3.50 -3.89
CA GLY A 73 3.42 4.83 -4.38
C GLY A 73 2.64 5.27 -5.61
N ASN A 74 2.77 6.56 -5.92
CA ASN A 74 2.14 7.13 -7.10
C ASN A 74 2.92 6.74 -8.37
N PRO A 75 2.29 6.00 -9.31
CA PRO A 75 2.94 5.58 -10.56
C PRO A 75 3.36 6.74 -11.47
N PHE A 76 2.78 7.92 -11.24
CA PHE A 76 3.08 9.13 -12.01
C PHE A 76 4.12 10.02 -11.34
N ALA A 77 4.65 9.62 -10.17
CA ALA A 77 5.66 10.38 -9.44
C ALA A 77 6.98 10.45 -10.23
N ALA A 78 7.36 11.66 -10.61
CA ALA A 78 8.60 11.94 -11.33
C ALA A 78 9.83 11.91 -10.41
N PRO A 79 11.05 11.81 -10.97
CA PRO A 79 12.27 11.98 -10.21
C PRO A 79 12.31 13.30 -9.45
N MET A 80 12.85 13.30 -8.23
CA MET A 80 12.96 14.46 -7.38
C MET A 80 14.33 14.49 -6.68
N LYS A 81 14.96 15.66 -6.66
CA LYS A 81 16.20 15.86 -5.89
C LYS A 81 15.89 15.86 -4.41
N SER A 82 16.78 15.23 -3.65
CA SER A 82 16.70 15.27 -2.19
C SER A 82 17.26 16.59 -1.66
N ASP A 83 16.51 17.22 -0.77
CA ASP A 83 16.97 18.39 -0.02
C ASP A 83 17.72 17.99 1.28
N ARG A 84 17.82 16.68 1.57
CA ARG A 84 18.46 16.17 2.78
C ARG A 84 19.90 15.76 2.52
N PRO A 85 20.89 16.29 3.29
CA PRO A 85 22.28 15.88 3.15
C PRO A 85 22.47 14.36 3.32
N GLY A 86 23.18 13.74 2.39
CA GLY A 86 23.46 12.29 2.42
C GLY A 86 22.30 11.38 2.00
N VAL A 87 21.16 11.92 1.62
CA VAL A 87 20.05 11.14 1.07
C VAL A 87 20.08 11.24 -0.45
N THR A 88 20.03 10.09 -1.12
CA THR A 88 20.04 9.99 -2.59
C THR A 88 18.78 10.61 -3.20
N ASP A 89 18.88 11.07 -4.45
CA ASP A 89 17.73 11.56 -5.19
C ASP A 89 16.69 10.45 -5.40
N TYR A 90 15.43 10.84 -5.44
CA TYR A 90 14.33 9.92 -5.76
C TYR A 90 14.27 9.70 -7.27
N PRO A 91 14.34 8.45 -7.77
CA PRO A 91 14.44 8.18 -9.21
C PRO A 91 13.09 8.20 -9.95
N GLY A 92 11.98 8.36 -9.24
CA GLY A 92 10.62 8.08 -9.69
C GLY A 92 10.15 6.72 -9.22
N PHE A 93 8.84 6.60 -8.96
CA PHE A 93 8.31 5.38 -8.33
C PHE A 93 8.49 4.14 -9.22
N ILE A 94 8.11 4.24 -10.48
CA ILE A 94 8.18 3.10 -11.42
C ILE A 94 9.62 2.63 -11.66
N GLU A 95 10.57 3.56 -11.73
CA GLU A 95 11.98 3.18 -11.90
C GLU A 95 12.50 2.46 -10.65
N LEU A 96 12.11 2.92 -9.45
CA LEU A 96 12.46 2.26 -8.20
C LEU A 96 11.89 0.83 -8.13
N VAL A 97 10.62 0.65 -8.52
CA VAL A 97 9.97 -0.68 -8.55
C VAL A 97 10.64 -1.60 -9.58
N LYS A 98 11.00 -1.09 -10.77
CA LYS A 98 11.70 -1.87 -11.80
C LYS A 98 13.09 -2.37 -11.35
N GLU A 99 13.78 -1.57 -10.57
CA GLU A 99 15.12 -1.92 -10.08
C GLU A 99 15.03 -2.94 -8.94
N ILE A 100 14.12 -2.73 -7.99
CA ILE A 100 13.95 -3.56 -6.79
C ILE A 100 13.18 -4.85 -7.09
N LYS A 101 12.16 -4.79 -7.95
CA LYS A 101 11.26 -5.90 -8.28
C LYS A 101 10.63 -6.53 -7.03
N PRO A 102 9.88 -5.75 -6.24
CA PRO A 102 9.21 -6.28 -5.05
C PRO A 102 8.18 -7.34 -5.44
N ALA A 103 7.81 -8.20 -4.50
CA ALA A 103 6.77 -9.22 -4.71
C ALA A 103 5.42 -8.58 -5.09
N GLN A 104 5.10 -7.43 -4.48
CA GLN A 104 3.87 -6.66 -4.75
C GLN A 104 4.21 -5.17 -4.87
N CYS A 105 3.43 -4.48 -5.70
CA CYS A 105 3.43 -3.03 -5.81
C CYS A 105 1.99 -2.54 -5.74
N THR A 106 1.69 -1.67 -4.75
CA THR A 106 0.38 -1.01 -4.63
C THR A 106 0.47 0.40 -5.23
N LEU A 107 -0.23 0.63 -6.32
CA LEU A 107 -0.31 1.94 -6.96
C LEU A 107 -1.33 2.81 -6.23
N VAL A 108 -0.93 4.04 -5.88
CA VAL A 108 -1.71 4.98 -5.06
C VAL A 108 -1.79 6.33 -5.76
N PRO A 109 -2.96 7.04 -5.78
CA PRO A 109 -3.13 8.30 -6.52
C PRO A 109 -2.57 9.55 -5.80
N ASP A 110 -1.74 9.37 -4.78
CA ASP A 110 -1.21 10.45 -3.94
C ASP A 110 -0.50 11.55 -4.74
N ASN A 111 -0.71 12.78 -4.36
CA ASN A 111 0.14 13.88 -4.77
C ASN A 111 1.11 14.32 -3.66
N ASN A 112 2.13 15.12 -4.03
CA ASN A 112 3.19 15.52 -3.09
C ASN A 112 2.69 16.43 -1.94
N SER A 113 1.55 17.12 -2.11
CA SER A 113 0.99 18.02 -1.10
C SER A 113 0.14 17.31 -0.05
N GLN A 114 -0.29 16.06 -0.31
CA GLN A 114 -1.08 15.28 0.64
C GLN A 114 -0.21 14.81 1.81
N LEU A 115 -0.77 14.90 3.03
CA LEU A 115 -0.10 14.40 4.22
C LEU A 115 -0.04 12.87 4.23
N THR A 116 -1.13 12.24 3.84
CA THR A 116 -1.31 10.78 3.73
C THR A 116 -2.24 10.46 2.56
N SER A 117 -2.33 9.19 2.18
CA SER A 117 -3.34 8.72 1.22
C SER A 117 -4.74 8.91 1.81
N ASP A 118 -5.67 9.48 1.07
CA ASP A 118 -7.00 9.84 1.55
C ASP A 118 -8.13 9.47 0.58
N HIS A 119 -7.80 8.85 -0.55
CA HIS A 119 -8.75 8.34 -1.54
C HIS A 119 -8.11 7.31 -2.47
N GLY A 120 -8.94 6.48 -3.12
CA GLY A 120 -8.54 5.56 -4.16
C GLY A 120 -8.45 6.20 -5.55
N PHE A 121 -8.00 5.45 -6.56
CA PHE A 121 -7.98 5.92 -7.94
C PHE A 121 -9.40 6.16 -8.49
N ASP A 122 -9.55 7.22 -9.28
CA ASP A 122 -10.64 7.38 -10.24
C ASP A 122 -10.20 6.82 -11.60
N LEU A 123 -10.58 5.58 -11.89
CA LEU A 123 -10.20 4.88 -13.11
C LEU A 123 -10.93 5.37 -14.36
N THR A 124 -11.95 6.22 -14.21
CA THR A 124 -12.56 6.92 -15.35
C THR A 124 -11.63 8.01 -15.89
N VAL A 125 -10.71 8.50 -15.06
CA VAL A 125 -9.73 9.54 -15.41
C VAL A 125 -8.35 8.95 -15.70
N ASP A 126 -7.87 8.06 -14.81
CA ASP A 126 -6.49 7.58 -14.85
C ASP A 126 -6.33 6.19 -15.50
N GLY A 127 -7.42 5.48 -15.82
CA GLY A 127 -7.38 4.11 -16.30
C GLY A 127 -6.50 3.90 -17.53
N ASP A 128 -6.64 4.75 -18.55
CA ASP A 128 -5.85 4.65 -19.80
C ASP A 128 -4.35 4.84 -19.55
N ARG A 129 -3.98 5.62 -18.54
CA ARG A 129 -2.57 5.85 -18.17
C ARG A 129 -2.01 4.73 -17.29
N LEU A 130 -2.86 4.12 -16.45
CA LEU A 130 -2.47 3.04 -15.52
C LEU A 130 -2.26 1.71 -16.25
N LYS A 131 -3.12 1.38 -17.22
CA LYS A 131 -3.08 0.08 -17.88
C LYS A 131 -1.69 -0.32 -18.41
N PRO A 132 -0.99 0.51 -19.21
CA PRO A 132 0.36 0.14 -19.68
C PRO A 132 1.39 0.04 -18.55
N ILE A 133 1.20 0.74 -17.44
CA ILE A 133 2.07 0.65 -16.26
C ILE A 133 1.85 -0.69 -15.57
N ILE A 134 0.59 -1.09 -15.35
CA ILE A 134 0.23 -2.38 -14.77
C ILE A 134 0.86 -3.53 -15.58
N GLU A 135 0.65 -3.52 -16.90
CA GLU A 135 1.22 -4.53 -17.81
C GLU A 135 2.75 -4.58 -17.74
N ALA A 136 3.42 -3.42 -17.66
CA ALA A 136 4.87 -3.35 -17.57
C ALA A 136 5.41 -3.91 -16.24
N LEU A 137 4.73 -3.64 -15.12
CA LEU A 137 5.12 -4.13 -13.79
C LEU A 137 4.88 -5.64 -13.67
N GLN A 138 3.74 -6.13 -14.17
CA GLN A 138 3.46 -7.57 -14.26
C GLN A 138 4.50 -8.29 -15.14
N GLY A 139 4.92 -7.64 -16.24
CA GLY A 139 5.94 -8.16 -17.16
C GLY A 139 7.32 -8.39 -16.50
N ILE A 140 7.63 -7.73 -15.40
CA ILE A 140 8.86 -7.96 -14.62
C ILE A 140 8.66 -8.90 -13.43
N GLY A 141 7.43 -9.47 -13.25
CA GLY A 141 7.10 -10.43 -12.21
C GLY A 141 6.58 -9.82 -10.91
N THR A 142 6.30 -8.52 -10.87
CA THR A 142 5.72 -7.84 -9.71
C THR A 142 4.19 -7.92 -9.77
N ARG A 143 3.54 -8.40 -8.72
CA ARG A 143 2.08 -8.36 -8.57
C ARG A 143 1.61 -6.92 -8.36
N VAL A 144 0.59 -6.50 -9.11
CA VAL A 144 0.09 -5.11 -9.03
C VAL A 144 -1.23 -5.06 -8.28
N SER A 145 -1.29 -4.20 -7.27
CA SER A 145 -2.49 -3.82 -6.52
C SER A 145 -2.85 -2.36 -6.80
N LEU A 146 -4.14 -2.03 -6.91
CA LEU A 146 -4.62 -0.65 -7.01
C LEU A 146 -5.26 -0.22 -5.70
N PHE A 147 -4.86 0.94 -5.17
CA PHE A 147 -5.48 1.54 -3.99
C PHE A 147 -6.84 2.16 -4.38
N MET A 148 -7.93 1.67 -3.78
CA MET A 148 -9.30 1.90 -4.23
C MET A 148 -10.22 2.25 -3.07
N ASP A 149 -11.16 3.14 -3.33
CA ASP A 149 -12.35 3.27 -2.47
C ASP A 149 -13.30 2.06 -2.65
N PRO A 150 -14.19 1.75 -1.69
CA PRO A 150 -15.14 0.66 -1.81
C PRO A 150 -16.29 0.99 -2.78
N ASP A 151 -15.94 1.41 -4.00
CA ASP A 151 -16.85 1.77 -5.09
C ASP A 151 -16.94 0.63 -6.12
N LEU A 152 -18.15 0.08 -6.30
CA LEU A 152 -18.37 -1.08 -7.14
C LEU A 152 -18.09 -0.81 -8.62
N VAL A 153 -18.31 0.42 -9.10
CA VAL A 153 -18.03 0.80 -10.49
C VAL A 153 -16.52 0.88 -10.72
N GLN A 154 -15.80 1.48 -9.77
CA GLN A 154 -14.35 1.59 -9.83
C GLN A 154 -13.69 0.19 -9.77
N ILE A 155 -14.23 -0.74 -8.99
CA ILE A 155 -13.74 -2.13 -8.92
C ILE A 155 -13.97 -2.87 -10.27
N GLU A 156 -15.07 -2.62 -10.96
CA GLU A 156 -15.28 -3.14 -12.33
C GLU A 156 -14.24 -2.60 -13.33
N LEU A 157 -13.93 -1.31 -13.22
CA LEU A 157 -12.89 -0.70 -14.04
C LEU A 157 -11.50 -1.26 -13.70
N ALA A 158 -11.20 -1.52 -12.43
CA ALA A 158 -9.95 -2.15 -12.01
C ALA A 158 -9.76 -3.52 -12.70
N LYS A 159 -10.82 -4.31 -12.85
CA LYS A 159 -10.78 -5.55 -13.63
C LYS A 159 -10.40 -5.31 -15.10
N GLN A 160 -10.93 -4.27 -15.73
CA GLN A 160 -10.63 -3.94 -17.12
C GLN A 160 -9.18 -3.43 -17.31
N MET A 161 -8.59 -2.85 -16.24
CA MET A 161 -7.17 -2.47 -16.22
C MET A 161 -6.24 -3.68 -16.13
N GLY A 162 -6.75 -4.85 -15.70
CA GLY A 162 -5.97 -6.08 -15.60
C GLY A 162 -5.11 -6.17 -14.32
N THR A 163 -5.45 -5.42 -13.27
CA THR A 163 -4.75 -5.51 -11.98
C THR A 163 -4.94 -6.89 -11.33
N ASP A 164 -3.95 -7.35 -10.58
CA ASP A 164 -4.01 -8.62 -9.86
C ASP A 164 -4.83 -8.51 -8.58
N ARG A 165 -4.70 -7.37 -7.89
CA ARG A 165 -5.39 -7.08 -6.63
C ARG A 165 -5.92 -5.65 -6.60
N ILE A 166 -6.83 -5.40 -5.68
CA ILE A 166 -7.15 -4.06 -5.17
C ILE A 166 -6.83 -4.03 -3.68
N GLU A 167 -6.46 -2.85 -3.20
CA GLU A 167 -6.32 -2.57 -1.78
C GLU A 167 -7.37 -1.52 -1.39
N LEU A 168 -8.35 -1.92 -0.55
CA LEU A 168 -9.40 -1.02 -0.11
C LEU A 168 -8.86 -0.02 0.92
N TYR A 169 -9.10 1.26 0.66
CA TYR A 169 -8.82 2.35 1.58
C TYR A 169 -9.74 2.31 2.80
N THR A 170 -9.20 1.94 3.94
CA THR A 170 -9.98 1.68 5.17
C THR A 170 -10.17 2.89 6.08
N GLY A 171 -9.65 4.07 5.72
CA GLY A 171 -9.79 5.29 6.53
C GLY A 171 -11.23 5.64 6.92
N PRO A 172 -12.22 5.60 6.00
CA PRO A 172 -13.63 5.85 6.35
C PRO A 172 -14.18 4.88 7.40
N TYR A 173 -13.81 3.58 7.31
CA TYR A 173 -14.19 2.57 8.29
C TYR A 173 -13.51 2.83 9.65
N ALA A 174 -12.20 3.06 9.65
CA ALA A 174 -11.45 3.34 10.87
C ALA A 174 -12.02 4.56 11.61
N LYS A 175 -12.34 5.62 10.87
CA LYS A 175 -12.97 6.83 11.42
C LYS A 175 -14.37 6.56 12.00
N ALA A 176 -15.21 5.81 11.29
CA ALA A 176 -16.52 5.43 11.77
C ALA A 176 -16.43 4.60 13.06
N TYR A 177 -15.45 3.68 13.11
CA TYR A 177 -15.19 2.85 14.28
C TYR A 177 -14.76 3.68 15.50
N ASP A 178 -13.80 4.58 15.33
CA ASP A 178 -13.28 5.44 16.41
C ASP A 178 -14.34 6.38 16.97
N LEU A 179 -15.24 6.87 16.10
CA LEU A 179 -16.35 7.73 16.50
C LEU A 179 -17.58 6.96 16.99
N ASN A 180 -17.59 5.64 16.84
CA ASN A 180 -18.73 4.77 17.07
C ASN A 180 -20.01 5.27 16.33
N ASP A 181 -19.80 5.69 15.06
CA ASP A 181 -20.84 6.28 14.23
C ASP A 181 -21.03 5.50 12.93
N ASN A 182 -22.21 4.92 12.73
CA ASN A 182 -22.61 4.19 11.53
C ASN A 182 -21.63 3.07 11.08
N VAL A 183 -20.93 2.44 12.02
CA VAL A 183 -19.88 1.42 11.75
C VAL A 183 -20.39 0.32 10.83
N ASP A 184 -21.56 -0.25 11.12
CA ASP A 184 -22.13 -1.36 10.35
C ASP A 184 -22.49 -0.93 8.92
N ALA A 185 -23.03 0.29 8.76
CA ALA A 185 -23.38 0.81 7.44
C ALA A 185 -22.16 1.10 6.58
N VAL A 186 -21.07 1.58 7.19
CA VAL A 186 -19.79 1.78 6.50
C VAL A 186 -19.15 0.42 6.18
N PHE A 187 -19.14 -0.51 7.13
CA PHE A 187 -18.60 -1.86 6.92
C PHE A 187 -19.32 -2.60 5.79
N GLU A 188 -20.64 -2.44 5.67
CA GLU A 188 -21.42 -3.04 4.58
C GLU A 188 -20.95 -2.60 3.18
N GLN A 189 -20.43 -1.37 3.04
CA GLN A 189 -19.85 -0.93 1.75
C GLN A 189 -18.60 -1.73 1.41
N PHE A 190 -17.73 -1.97 2.41
CA PHE A 190 -16.54 -2.82 2.24
C PHE A 190 -16.91 -4.28 1.97
N TYR A 191 -17.95 -4.78 2.62
CA TYR A 191 -18.44 -6.14 2.40
C TYR A 191 -18.89 -6.34 0.94
N ARG A 192 -19.69 -5.41 0.40
CA ARG A 192 -20.11 -5.44 -1.01
C ARG A 192 -18.94 -5.28 -1.98
N ALA A 193 -17.97 -4.46 -1.64
CA ALA A 193 -16.76 -4.30 -2.42
C ALA A 193 -15.95 -5.62 -2.47
N ALA A 194 -15.86 -6.33 -1.34
CA ALA A 194 -15.21 -7.63 -1.24
C ALA A 194 -15.91 -8.71 -2.07
N GLU A 195 -17.24 -8.79 -1.99
CA GLU A 195 -18.03 -9.71 -2.84
C GLU A 195 -17.82 -9.39 -4.34
N LYS A 196 -17.85 -8.11 -4.70
CA LYS A 196 -17.63 -7.67 -6.09
C LYS A 196 -16.25 -8.04 -6.60
N ALA A 197 -15.19 -7.83 -5.81
CA ALA A 197 -13.83 -8.20 -6.18
C ALA A 197 -13.72 -9.72 -6.37
N PHE A 198 -14.32 -10.51 -5.48
CA PHE A 198 -14.37 -11.97 -5.58
C PHE A 198 -15.06 -12.43 -6.88
N ASP A 199 -16.24 -11.91 -7.20
CA ASP A 199 -17.01 -12.26 -8.40
C ASP A 199 -16.24 -11.94 -9.69
N LEU A 200 -15.40 -10.92 -9.65
CA LEU A 200 -14.54 -10.51 -10.76
C LEU A 200 -13.19 -11.25 -10.81
N ASN A 201 -12.91 -12.15 -9.85
CA ASN A 201 -11.60 -12.77 -9.66
C ASN A 201 -10.47 -11.73 -9.59
N ILE A 202 -10.62 -10.75 -8.72
CA ILE A 202 -9.59 -9.79 -8.31
C ILE A 202 -9.24 -10.11 -6.86
N GLY A 203 -7.94 -10.22 -6.54
CA GLY A 203 -7.49 -10.40 -5.17
C GLY A 203 -7.81 -9.17 -4.31
N LEU A 204 -8.16 -9.38 -3.04
CA LEU A 204 -8.57 -8.32 -2.13
C LEU A 204 -7.53 -8.12 -1.03
N ASN A 205 -6.96 -6.93 -0.96
CA ASN A 205 -6.18 -6.41 0.17
C ASN A 205 -6.95 -5.23 0.80
N ALA A 206 -6.52 -4.82 1.98
CA ALA A 206 -7.03 -3.61 2.62
C ALA A 206 -5.94 -2.97 3.50
N GLY A 207 -5.96 -1.66 3.61
CA GLY A 207 -4.97 -0.92 4.39
C GLY A 207 -5.40 0.49 4.73
N HIS A 208 -4.63 1.13 5.59
CA HIS A 208 -4.79 2.46 6.15
C HIS A 208 -5.65 2.54 7.43
N ASP A 209 -5.04 3.04 8.50
CA ASP A 209 -5.66 3.30 9.82
C ASP A 209 -6.28 2.08 10.53
N LEU A 210 -6.03 0.86 10.05
CA LEU A 210 -6.37 -0.34 10.80
C LEU A 210 -5.44 -0.48 12.03
N ASN A 211 -6.00 -0.99 13.13
CA ASN A 211 -5.31 -1.16 14.39
C ASN A 211 -5.93 -2.30 15.22
N LEU A 212 -5.35 -2.57 16.40
CA LEU A 212 -5.80 -3.68 17.26
C LEU A 212 -7.28 -3.60 17.68
N ASN A 213 -7.89 -2.41 17.70
CA ASN A 213 -9.27 -2.26 18.12
C ASN A 213 -10.26 -2.56 16.99
N ASN A 214 -9.96 -2.08 15.77
CA ASN A 214 -10.89 -2.14 14.64
C ASN A 214 -10.64 -3.33 13.69
N LEU A 215 -9.45 -3.92 13.70
CA LEU A 215 -9.06 -4.99 12.80
C LEU A 215 -9.90 -6.26 12.96
N THR A 216 -10.21 -6.66 14.20
CA THR A 216 -10.94 -7.92 14.44
C THR A 216 -12.28 -7.95 13.72
N HIS A 217 -13.02 -6.85 13.70
CA HIS A 217 -14.26 -6.73 12.95
C HIS A 217 -13.99 -6.66 11.44
N PHE A 218 -13.03 -5.86 11.01
CA PHE A 218 -12.70 -5.71 9.59
C PHE A 218 -12.22 -7.02 8.95
N ALA A 219 -11.46 -7.82 9.66
CA ALA A 219 -10.95 -9.12 9.19
C ALA A 219 -12.05 -10.18 8.97
N THR A 220 -13.32 -9.88 9.30
CA THR A 220 -14.46 -10.74 8.96
C THR A 220 -14.89 -10.59 7.49
N LEU A 221 -14.31 -9.65 6.73
CA LEU A 221 -14.58 -9.53 5.29
C LEU A 221 -14.25 -10.82 4.56
N PRO A 222 -15.13 -11.25 3.62
CA PRO A 222 -14.88 -12.45 2.85
C PRO A 222 -13.68 -12.26 1.90
N GLN A 223 -12.90 -13.32 1.73
CA GLN A 223 -11.79 -13.38 0.76
C GLN A 223 -10.70 -12.30 0.94
N LEU A 224 -10.58 -11.69 2.11
CA LEU A 224 -9.51 -10.76 2.43
C LEU A 224 -8.18 -11.52 2.48
N LEU A 225 -7.28 -11.21 1.56
CA LEU A 225 -6.00 -11.90 1.39
C LEU A 225 -4.89 -11.30 2.25
N GLU A 226 -4.91 -9.98 2.41
CA GLU A 226 -3.86 -9.25 3.12
C GLU A 226 -4.41 -7.97 3.76
N VAL A 227 -3.87 -7.63 4.91
CA VAL A 227 -4.03 -6.31 5.52
C VAL A 227 -2.67 -5.64 5.68
N SER A 228 -2.58 -4.35 5.29
CA SER A 228 -1.41 -3.49 5.50
C SER A 228 -1.69 -2.53 6.67
N ILE A 229 -0.91 -2.62 7.77
CA ILE A 229 -1.13 -1.90 9.04
C ILE A 229 0.08 -1.08 9.43
#